data_18e52f10513dc1f708b937028e6e08b4
#
_entry.id   18e52f10513dc1f708b937028e6e08b4
#
_cell.length_a   1.000
_cell.length_b   1.000
_cell.length_c   1.000
_cell.angle_alpha   90.00
_cell.angle_beta   90.00
_cell.angle_gamma   90.00
#
_symmetry.space_group_name_H-M   'P 1'
#
loop_
_entity.id
_entity.type
_entity.pdbx_description
1 polymer ?
#
loop_
_entity_poly.entity_id
_entity_poly.type
_entity_poly.pdbx_seq_one_letter_code
_entity_poly.pdbx_strand_id
1 'polypeptide(L)'
;TSLFNLITGHNQRVGNWPGVTVERKSGLVKKNKDLEIQDLPGIYSMSPYSPEEKVARDYLLSQRADSILNVVDATNLERNLYLTTQLIETGIPVTSALNMIDVLDGQGKKINVDKLSYHLGVPVVATSALKQTGVDQVVKKAAHTTTSTVGDLAFPIYDDRLEAAISQILEVLGNSVPQRSARFYAIKLFEQDSLVEAELDLSQFQRKEIEDIIRITEEIFTEDAESIVINERYAFIERVCQMAESHTEDFALTLSDKIDRIVSN
;
A
#
# COMPACT_ATOMS: atom_id res chain seq x y z
N THR A 1 6.67 -14.20 -5.97
CA THR A 1 6.78 -15.69 -5.97
C THR A 1 7.89 -16.21 -5.04
N SER A 2 9.12 -15.61 -5.03
CA SER A 2 10.21 -16.11 -4.16
C SER A 2 9.84 -16.06 -2.68
N LEU A 3 9.30 -14.95 -2.19
CA LEU A 3 8.88 -14.80 -0.80
C LEU A 3 7.71 -15.76 -0.46
N PHE A 4 6.73 -15.89 -1.36
CA PHE A 4 5.63 -16.84 -1.23
C PHE A 4 6.13 -18.29 -1.04
N ASN A 5 7.10 -18.72 -1.86
CA ASN A 5 7.69 -20.06 -1.75
C ASN A 5 8.44 -20.27 -0.42
N LEU A 6 9.11 -19.25 0.08
CA LEU A 6 9.77 -19.31 1.40
C LEU A 6 8.77 -19.48 2.54
N ILE A 7 7.64 -18.80 2.47
CA ILE A 7 6.58 -18.80 3.50
C ILE A 7 5.83 -20.13 3.50
N THR A 8 5.41 -20.62 2.31
CA THR A 8 4.53 -21.78 2.17
C THR A 8 5.28 -23.10 2.01
N GLY A 9 6.47 -23.07 1.40
CA GLY A 9 7.25 -24.26 1.05
C GLY A 9 6.52 -25.14 0.04
N HIS A 10 6.39 -26.44 0.35
CA HIS A 10 5.72 -27.43 -0.51
C HIS A 10 4.20 -27.50 -0.32
N ASN A 11 3.63 -26.72 0.62
CA ASN A 11 2.20 -26.71 0.93
C ASN A 11 1.44 -25.73 0.03
N GLN A 12 1.55 -25.90 -1.28
CA GLN A 12 0.94 -25.02 -2.26
C GLN A 12 -0.17 -25.73 -3.02
N ARG A 13 -1.22 -24.99 -3.36
CA ARG A 13 -2.27 -25.39 -4.28
C ARG A 13 -2.17 -24.48 -5.50
N VAL A 14 -2.13 -25.09 -6.68
CA VAL A 14 -2.04 -24.39 -7.96
C VAL A 14 -3.31 -24.66 -8.74
N GLY A 15 -3.86 -23.63 -9.37
CA GLY A 15 -5.04 -23.69 -10.22
C GLY A 15 -5.11 -22.43 -11.07
N ASN A 16 -6.26 -22.15 -11.67
CA ASN A 16 -6.51 -20.91 -12.39
C ASN A 16 -7.56 -20.08 -11.63
N TRP A 17 -7.49 -18.76 -11.82
CA TRP A 17 -8.55 -17.87 -11.39
C TRP A 17 -9.84 -18.17 -12.19
N PRO A 18 -11.03 -18.10 -11.57
CA PRO A 18 -12.28 -18.35 -12.26
C PRO A 18 -12.46 -17.42 -13.48
N GLY A 19 -12.77 -18.01 -14.63
CA GLY A 19 -13.10 -17.27 -15.86
C GLY A 19 -11.92 -16.69 -16.65
N VAL A 20 -10.67 -16.93 -16.20
CA VAL A 20 -9.45 -16.44 -16.86
C VAL A 20 -8.35 -17.51 -16.87
N THR A 21 -7.36 -17.36 -17.76
CA THR A 21 -6.19 -18.25 -17.85
C THR A 21 -5.04 -17.87 -16.90
N VAL A 22 -5.32 -17.02 -15.92
CA VAL A 22 -4.34 -16.55 -14.94
C VAL A 22 -4.13 -17.58 -13.85
N GLU A 23 -2.87 -17.91 -13.56
CA GLU A 23 -2.51 -18.89 -12.52
C GLU A 23 -2.87 -18.37 -11.13
N ARG A 24 -3.48 -19.22 -10.32
CA ARG A 24 -3.79 -19.00 -8.91
C ARG A 24 -2.93 -19.91 -8.04
N LYS A 25 -2.19 -19.32 -7.10
CA LYS A 25 -1.41 -20.04 -6.10
C LYS A 25 -1.85 -19.68 -4.70
N SER A 26 -2.17 -20.66 -3.89
CA SER A 26 -2.38 -20.46 -2.46
C SER A 26 -1.59 -21.49 -1.66
N GLY A 27 -1.36 -21.22 -0.38
CA GLY A 27 -0.64 -22.15 0.46
C GLY A 27 -0.71 -21.79 1.94
N LEU A 28 -0.65 -22.85 2.76
CA LEU A 28 -0.58 -22.68 4.21
C LEU A 28 0.82 -22.26 4.64
N VAL A 29 0.90 -21.34 5.59
CA VAL A 29 2.17 -20.92 6.19
C VAL A 29 2.84 -22.07 6.91
N LYS A 30 4.13 -22.33 6.65
CA LYS A 30 4.89 -23.45 7.23
C LYS A 30 4.79 -23.53 8.76
N LYS A 31 4.90 -22.38 9.43
CA LYS A 31 4.97 -22.26 10.89
C LYS A 31 3.63 -21.96 11.54
N ASN A 32 2.59 -21.68 10.76
CA ASN A 32 1.24 -21.46 11.26
C ASN A 32 0.22 -21.95 10.23
N LYS A 33 -0.34 -23.12 10.49
CA LYS A 33 -1.29 -23.80 9.58
C LYS A 33 -2.68 -23.17 9.55
N ASP A 34 -2.97 -22.26 10.45
CA ASP A 34 -4.23 -21.50 10.48
C ASP A 34 -4.18 -20.29 9.52
N LEU A 35 -2.99 -19.96 8.98
CA LEU A 35 -2.80 -18.90 8.00
C LEU A 35 -2.66 -19.49 6.59
N GLU A 36 -3.51 -19.06 5.69
CA GLU A 36 -3.41 -19.28 4.25
C GLU A 36 -2.95 -18.00 3.55
N ILE A 37 -1.99 -18.12 2.65
CA ILE A 37 -1.55 -17.02 1.80
C ILE A 37 -2.01 -17.29 0.37
N GLN A 38 -2.64 -16.29 -0.23
CA GLN A 38 -2.98 -16.25 -1.64
C GLN A 38 -1.96 -15.40 -2.38
N ASP A 39 -1.23 -16.00 -3.33
CA ASP A 39 -0.37 -15.28 -4.26
C ASP A 39 -1.25 -14.58 -5.30
N LEU A 40 -1.08 -13.28 -5.47
CA LEU A 40 -1.80 -12.48 -6.44
C LEU A 40 -0.89 -12.15 -7.63
N PRO A 41 -1.43 -12.00 -8.84
CA PRO A 41 -0.69 -11.43 -9.94
C PRO A 41 -0.03 -10.11 -9.57
N GLY A 42 1.18 -9.86 -10.09
CA GLY A 42 1.88 -8.60 -9.84
C GLY A 42 1.12 -7.44 -10.46
N ILE A 43 0.87 -6.41 -9.67
CA ILE A 43 0.21 -5.18 -10.11
C ILE A 43 1.08 -3.99 -9.75
N TYR A 44 0.92 -2.90 -10.48
CA TYR A 44 1.60 -1.63 -10.20
C TYR A 44 0.63 -0.55 -9.73
N SER A 45 -0.66 -0.75 -9.95
CA SER A 45 -1.74 0.16 -9.58
C SER A 45 -3.04 -0.60 -9.33
N MET A 46 -3.95 0.00 -8.58
CA MET A 46 -5.33 -0.47 -8.41
C MET A 46 -6.27 -0.04 -9.56
N SER A 47 -5.74 0.65 -10.57
CA SER A 47 -6.40 0.89 -11.87
C SER A 47 -5.81 -0.10 -12.88
N PRO A 48 -6.47 -1.24 -13.14
CA PRO A 48 -5.90 -2.33 -13.92
C PRO A 48 -5.91 -2.02 -15.43
N TYR A 49 -4.79 -2.32 -16.08
CA TYR A 49 -4.66 -2.26 -17.54
C TYR A 49 -4.66 -3.66 -18.18
N SER A 50 -4.47 -4.71 -17.39
CA SER A 50 -4.43 -6.09 -17.86
C SER A 50 -5.48 -6.96 -17.15
N PRO A 51 -5.88 -8.09 -17.75
CA PRO A 51 -6.78 -9.05 -17.09
C PRO A 51 -6.21 -9.59 -15.77
N GLU A 52 -4.89 -9.76 -15.68
CA GLU A 52 -4.19 -10.21 -14.50
C GLU A 52 -4.31 -9.20 -13.35
N GLU A 53 -4.10 -7.91 -13.66
CA GLU A 53 -4.23 -6.83 -12.67
C GLU A 53 -5.68 -6.70 -12.21
N LYS A 54 -6.65 -6.87 -13.11
CA LYS A 54 -8.06 -6.89 -12.75
C LYS A 54 -8.38 -8.01 -11.77
N VAL A 55 -7.86 -9.21 -11.99
CA VAL A 55 -8.04 -10.34 -11.06
C VAL A 55 -7.52 -10.00 -9.66
N ALA A 56 -6.33 -9.40 -9.56
CA ALA A 56 -5.76 -9.01 -8.27
C ALA A 56 -6.63 -7.96 -7.56
N ARG A 57 -7.06 -6.91 -8.30
CA ARG A 57 -7.94 -5.85 -7.78
C ARG A 57 -9.28 -6.44 -7.29
N ASP A 58 -9.94 -7.23 -8.13
CA ASP A 58 -11.26 -7.80 -7.81
C ASP A 58 -11.18 -8.73 -6.59
N TYR A 59 -10.08 -9.49 -6.45
CA TYR A 59 -9.84 -10.31 -5.27
C TYR A 59 -9.70 -9.47 -4.00
N LEU A 60 -8.90 -8.39 -4.04
CA LEU A 60 -8.70 -7.50 -2.90
C LEU A 60 -10.02 -6.84 -2.47
N LEU A 61 -10.80 -6.34 -3.43
CA LEU A 61 -12.09 -5.69 -3.15
C LEU A 61 -13.22 -6.66 -2.76
N SER A 62 -13.07 -7.96 -3.04
CA SER A 62 -14.05 -9.00 -2.68
C SER A 62 -14.21 -9.24 -1.17
N GLN A 63 -13.46 -8.54 -0.33
CA GLN A 63 -13.43 -8.68 1.14
C GLN A 63 -13.06 -10.08 1.65
N ARG A 64 -12.39 -10.90 0.82
CA ARG A 64 -11.93 -12.25 1.19
C ARG A 64 -10.57 -12.22 1.88
N ALA A 65 -9.82 -11.14 1.74
CA ALA A 65 -8.52 -10.98 2.39
C ALA A 65 -8.70 -10.32 3.76
N ASP A 66 -8.19 -10.94 4.80
CA ASP A 66 -8.14 -10.36 6.15
C ASP A 66 -7.04 -9.33 6.28
N SER A 67 -5.91 -9.53 5.60
CA SER A 67 -4.80 -8.58 5.51
C SER A 67 -4.01 -8.74 4.22
N ILE A 68 -3.21 -7.75 3.89
CA ILE A 68 -2.33 -7.72 2.72
C ILE A 68 -0.87 -7.77 3.19
N LEU A 69 -0.11 -8.72 2.65
CA LEU A 69 1.34 -8.71 2.71
C LEU A 69 1.87 -8.13 1.40
N ASN A 70 2.22 -6.86 1.41
CA ASN A 70 2.76 -6.16 0.26
C ASN A 70 4.28 -6.29 0.19
N VAL A 71 4.82 -6.68 -0.98
CA VAL A 71 6.27 -6.81 -1.20
C VAL A 71 6.78 -5.58 -1.93
N VAL A 72 7.60 -4.80 -1.24
CA VAL A 72 8.16 -3.54 -1.71
C VAL A 72 9.63 -3.74 -2.04
N ASP A 73 10.05 -3.37 -3.24
CA ASP A 73 11.45 -3.36 -3.65
C ASP A 73 12.15 -2.13 -3.06
N ALA A 74 13.06 -2.36 -2.13
CA ALA A 74 13.81 -1.31 -1.45
C ALA A 74 14.71 -0.50 -2.40
N THR A 75 15.12 -1.06 -3.53
CA THR A 75 15.98 -0.38 -4.52
C THR A 75 15.20 0.62 -5.39
N ASN A 76 13.86 0.50 -5.42
CA ASN A 76 12.94 1.36 -6.17
C ASN A 76 11.78 1.82 -5.27
N LEU A 77 12.10 2.35 -4.09
CA LEU A 77 11.17 2.59 -3.01
C LEU A 77 9.97 3.44 -3.43
N GLU A 78 10.20 4.65 -3.94
CA GLU A 78 9.13 5.59 -4.32
C GLU A 78 8.13 4.98 -5.30
N ARG A 79 8.62 4.33 -6.34
CA ARG A 79 7.77 3.67 -7.33
C ARG A 79 6.89 2.57 -6.72
N ASN A 80 7.45 1.79 -5.79
CA ASN A 80 6.72 0.70 -5.16
C ASN A 80 5.74 1.20 -4.10
N LEU A 81 6.03 2.33 -3.45
CA LEU A 81 5.14 2.94 -2.48
C LEU A 81 3.86 3.49 -3.12
N TYR A 82 3.84 3.76 -4.43
CA TYR A 82 2.62 4.18 -5.12
C TYR A 82 1.50 3.14 -5.02
N LEU A 83 1.80 1.87 -5.30
CA LEU A 83 0.85 0.79 -5.05
C LEU A 83 0.55 0.62 -3.56
N THR A 84 1.57 0.73 -2.71
CA THR A 84 1.39 0.60 -1.25
C THR A 84 0.37 1.61 -0.73
N THR A 85 0.46 2.86 -1.19
CA THR A 85 -0.48 3.94 -0.84
C THR A 85 -1.92 3.56 -1.23
N GLN A 86 -2.13 3.07 -2.45
CA GLN A 86 -3.44 2.63 -2.92
C GLN A 86 -3.97 1.40 -2.15
N LEU A 87 -3.09 0.48 -1.75
CA LEU A 87 -3.49 -0.66 -0.92
C LEU A 87 -3.95 -0.20 0.47
N ILE A 88 -3.30 0.78 1.06
CA ILE A 88 -3.72 1.38 2.34
C ILE A 88 -5.09 2.05 2.18
N GLU A 89 -5.34 2.75 1.09
CA GLU A 89 -6.62 3.39 0.77
C GLU A 89 -7.79 2.38 0.77
N THR A 90 -7.54 1.09 0.43
CA THR A 90 -8.59 0.05 0.45
C THR A 90 -9.17 -0.23 1.83
N GLY A 91 -8.51 0.21 2.90
CA GLY A 91 -8.90 -0.10 4.28
C GLY A 91 -8.63 -1.54 4.70
N ILE A 92 -8.00 -2.36 3.86
CA ILE A 92 -7.52 -3.68 4.26
C ILE A 92 -6.21 -3.49 5.02
N PRO A 93 -6.02 -4.09 6.22
CA PRO A 93 -4.76 -4.00 6.94
C PRO A 93 -3.57 -4.43 6.08
N VAL A 94 -2.59 -3.54 5.93
CA VAL A 94 -1.39 -3.78 5.12
C VAL A 94 -0.19 -4.00 6.03
N THR A 95 0.66 -4.96 5.68
CA THR A 95 2.02 -5.10 6.20
C THR A 95 2.97 -5.11 5.01
N SER A 96 4.00 -4.27 5.02
CA SER A 96 4.96 -4.18 3.93
C SER A 96 6.24 -4.96 4.24
N ALA A 97 6.59 -5.89 3.33
CA ALA A 97 7.90 -6.54 3.31
C ALA A 97 8.84 -5.69 2.45
N LEU A 98 9.72 -4.90 3.08
CA LEU A 98 10.75 -4.14 2.40
C LEU A 98 11.87 -5.10 1.97
N ASN A 99 11.75 -5.61 0.76
CA ASN A 99 12.61 -6.65 0.22
C ASN A 99 13.83 -6.08 -0.50
N MET A 100 14.84 -6.92 -0.72
CA MET A 100 16.12 -6.55 -1.36
C MET A 100 16.96 -5.56 -0.52
N ILE A 101 16.75 -5.54 0.80
CA ILE A 101 17.51 -4.65 1.70
C ILE A 101 19.02 -4.92 1.64
N ASP A 102 19.40 -6.18 1.40
CA ASP A 102 20.78 -6.60 1.23
C ASP A 102 21.48 -5.98 0.00
N VAL A 103 20.72 -5.60 -1.02
CA VAL A 103 21.22 -4.87 -2.20
C VAL A 103 21.51 -3.41 -1.85
N LEU A 104 20.63 -2.76 -1.09
CA LEU A 104 20.84 -1.39 -0.61
C LEU A 104 22.06 -1.27 0.30
N ASP A 105 22.20 -2.20 1.23
CA ASP A 105 23.38 -2.28 2.12
C ASP A 105 24.68 -2.37 1.30
N GLY A 106 24.66 -3.16 0.22
CA GLY A 106 25.78 -3.27 -0.72
C GLY A 106 26.09 -1.98 -1.49
N GLN A 107 25.11 -1.08 -1.63
CA GLN A 107 25.26 0.23 -2.28
C GLN A 107 25.59 1.37 -1.29
N GLY A 108 25.71 1.07 0.00
CA GLY A 108 25.96 2.07 1.05
C GLY A 108 24.74 2.97 1.34
N LYS A 109 23.56 2.63 0.82
CA LYS A 109 22.30 3.33 1.11
C LYS A 109 21.60 2.67 2.29
N LYS A 110 20.97 3.46 3.13
CA LYS A 110 20.22 2.96 4.29
C LYS A 110 18.84 3.58 4.34
N ILE A 111 17.84 2.74 4.61
CA ILE A 111 16.47 3.16 4.91
C ILE A 111 16.23 2.90 6.40
N ASN A 112 15.74 3.91 7.11
CA ASN A 112 15.26 3.73 8.47
C ASN A 112 13.86 3.11 8.43
N VAL A 113 13.79 1.79 8.66
CA VAL A 113 12.55 1.00 8.57
C VAL A 113 11.51 1.44 9.58
N ASP A 114 11.91 1.86 10.79
CA ASP A 114 11.00 2.32 11.82
C ASP A 114 10.37 3.66 11.43
N LYS A 115 11.16 4.60 10.92
CA LYS A 115 10.65 5.87 10.39
C LYS A 115 9.74 5.63 9.17
N LEU A 116 10.13 4.74 8.25
CA LEU A 116 9.30 4.37 7.11
C LEU A 116 7.95 3.82 7.56
N SER A 117 7.95 2.89 8.51
CA SER A 117 6.74 2.31 9.09
C SER A 117 5.87 3.38 9.75
N TYR A 118 6.47 4.28 10.52
CA TYR A 118 5.75 5.35 11.23
C TYR A 118 5.08 6.32 10.26
N HIS A 119 5.81 6.83 9.27
CA HIS A 119 5.29 7.82 8.32
C HIS A 119 4.36 7.23 7.27
N LEU A 120 4.54 5.95 6.92
CA LEU A 120 3.64 5.24 6.01
C LEU A 120 2.33 4.81 6.70
N GLY A 121 2.33 4.74 8.05
CA GLY A 121 1.17 4.36 8.83
C GLY A 121 0.88 2.84 8.86
N VAL A 122 1.80 2.01 8.34
CA VAL A 122 1.65 0.54 8.32
C VAL A 122 2.94 -0.14 8.77
N PRO A 123 2.85 -1.36 9.34
CA PRO A 123 4.04 -2.13 9.69
C PRO A 123 4.93 -2.38 8.47
N VAL A 124 6.22 -2.05 8.58
CA VAL A 124 7.24 -2.37 7.59
C VAL A 124 8.28 -3.29 8.22
N VAL A 125 8.69 -4.33 7.50
CA VAL A 125 9.71 -5.28 7.96
C VAL A 125 10.75 -5.43 6.87
N ALA A 126 12.02 -5.20 7.21
CA ALA A 126 13.15 -5.46 6.31
C ALA A 126 13.26 -6.96 6.01
N THR A 127 13.32 -7.30 4.73
CA THR A 127 13.43 -8.69 4.28
C THR A 127 14.46 -8.84 3.18
N SER A 128 15.05 -10.04 3.10
CA SER A 128 15.77 -10.50 1.92
C SER A 128 15.31 -11.91 1.59
N ALA A 129 14.58 -12.03 0.48
CA ALA A 129 14.18 -13.35 0.00
C ALA A 129 15.40 -14.19 -0.40
N LEU A 130 16.47 -13.57 -0.89
CA LEU A 130 17.74 -14.24 -1.24
C LEU A 130 18.44 -14.79 0.00
N LYS A 131 18.60 -13.98 1.06
CA LYS A 131 19.25 -14.37 2.32
C LYS A 131 18.27 -15.04 3.30
N GLN A 132 16.99 -15.14 2.97
CA GLN A 132 15.91 -15.69 3.80
C GLN A 132 15.76 -15.00 5.17
N THR A 133 16.12 -13.72 5.26
CA THR A 133 16.01 -12.92 6.49
C THR A 133 14.69 -12.15 6.54
N GLY A 134 14.15 -11.92 7.76
CA GLY A 134 12.94 -11.15 8.00
C GLY A 134 11.62 -11.86 7.65
N VAL A 135 11.66 -13.03 6.99
CA VAL A 135 10.47 -13.72 6.47
C VAL A 135 9.49 -14.10 7.59
N ASP A 136 9.99 -14.72 8.65
CA ASP A 136 9.13 -15.09 9.79
C ASP A 136 8.55 -13.87 10.52
N GLN A 137 9.34 -12.80 10.61
CA GLN A 137 8.93 -11.57 11.27
C GLN A 137 7.79 -10.89 10.51
N VAL A 138 7.90 -10.78 9.18
CA VAL A 138 6.87 -10.13 8.37
C VAL A 138 5.57 -10.93 8.38
N VAL A 139 5.63 -12.27 8.34
CA VAL A 139 4.44 -13.13 8.46
C VAL A 139 3.75 -12.96 9.82
N LYS A 140 4.51 -12.92 10.91
CA LYS A 140 3.94 -12.66 12.24
C LYS A 140 3.28 -11.30 12.32
N LYS A 141 3.91 -10.25 11.76
CA LYS A 141 3.32 -8.91 11.71
C LYS A 141 2.02 -8.91 10.89
N ALA A 142 2.02 -9.50 9.70
CA ALA A 142 0.83 -9.59 8.86
C ALA A 142 -0.32 -10.34 9.55
N ALA A 143 -0.02 -11.42 10.28
CA ALA A 143 -1.02 -12.14 11.06
C ALA A 143 -1.61 -11.29 12.20
N HIS A 144 -0.82 -10.43 12.84
CA HIS A 144 -1.32 -9.52 13.89
C HIS A 144 -2.20 -8.42 13.32
N THR A 145 -1.92 -7.92 12.13
CA THR A 145 -2.73 -6.86 11.51
C THR A 145 -4.14 -7.32 11.12
N THR A 146 -4.40 -8.62 11.01
CA THR A 146 -5.75 -9.15 10.73
C THR A 146 -6.77 -8.78 11.79
N THR A 147 -6.34 -8.46 13.00
CA THR A 147 -7.21 -8.08 14.12
C THR A 147 -7.51 -6.58 14.19
N SER A 148 -6.89 -5.76 13.33
CA SER A 148 -7.11 -4.32 13.31
C SER A 148 -8.53 -4.00 12.79
N THR A 149 -9.19 -3.06 13.46
CA THR A 149 -10.47 -2.50 13.00
C THR A 149 -10.24 -1.30 12.09
N VAL A 150 -11.26 -0.87 11.37
CA VAL A 150 -11.17 0.31 10.47
C VAL A 150 -10.71 1.56 11.22
N GLY A 151 -11.09 1.70 12.50
CA GLY A 151 -10.69 2.83 13.35
C GLY A 151 -9.21 2.82 13.76
N ASP A 152 -8.53 1.68 13.62
CA ASP A 152 -7.11 1.52 13.93
C ASP A 152 -6.20 1.77 12.70
N LEU A 153 -6.80 1.98 11.51
CA LEU A 153 -6.06 2.14 10.28
C LEU A 153 -5.64 3.60 10.07
N ALA A 154 -4.36 3.80 9.81
CA ALA A 154 -3.84 5.09 9.38
C ALA A 154 -3.91 5.16 7.84
N PHE A 155 -4.67 6.12 7.32
CA PHE A 155 -4.71 6.40 5.90
C PHE A 155 -3.67 7.46 5.50
N PRO A 156 -3.19 7.47 4.24
CA PRO A 156 -2.46 8.60 3.70
C PRO A 156 -3.30 9.88 3.84
N ILE A 157 -2.68 10.95 4.29
CA ILE A 157 -3.31 12.27 4.42
C ILE A 157 -2.81 13.13 3.26
N TYR A 158 -3.76 13.63 2.48
CA TYR A 158 -3.56 14.47 1.31
C TYR A 158 -3.78 15.95 1.66
N ASP A 159 -3.75 16.82 0.66
CA ASP A 159 -4.11 18.24 0.83
C ASP A 159 -5.53 18.37 1.40
N ASP A 160 -5.73 19.34 2.30
CA ASP A 160 -7.01 19.53 3.00
C ASP A 160 -8.20 19.71 2.06
N ARG A 161 -7.99 20.29 0.88
CA ARG A 161 -9.03 20.47 -0.15
C ARG A 161 -9.45 19.15 -0.77
N LEU A 162 -8.50 18.25 -1.05
CA LEU A 162 -8.81 16.90 -1.53
C LEU A 162 -9.47 16.06 -0.43
N GLU A 163 -8.99 16.15 0.81
CA GLU A 163 -9.60 15.45 1.94
C GLU A 163 -11.05 15.90 2.17
N ALA A 164 -11.33 17.20 1.99
CA ALA A 164 -12.70 17.74 2.05
C ALA A 164 -13.58 17.15 0.94
N ALA A 165 -13.08 17.06 -0.30
CA ALA A 165 -13.81 16.45 -1.41
C ALA A 165 -14.05 14.96 -1.17
N ILE A 166 -13.06 14.20 -0.70
CA ILE A 166 -13.21 12.78 -0.33
C ILE A 166 -14.27 12.62 0.75
N SER A 167 -14.27 13.47 1.77
CA SER A 167 -15.26 13.44 2.87
C SER A 167 -16.68 13.70 2.37
N GLN A 168 -16.87 14.65 1.47
CA GLN A 168 -18.18 14.93 0.86
C GLN A 168 -18.66 13.73 0.00
N ILE A 169 -17.77 13.12 -0.79
CA ILE A 169 -18.14 11.93 -1.57
C ILE A 169 -18.51 10.76 -0.63
N LEU A 170 -17.79 10.58 0.49
CA LEU A 170 -18.15 9.58 1.50
C LEU A 170 -19.56 9.81 2.08
N GLU A 171 -19.95 11.06 2.33
CA GLU A 171 -21.30 11.40 2.76
C GLU A 171 -22.36 11.04 1.71
N VAL A 172 -22.08 11.34 0.42
CA VAL A 172 -22.95 11.00 -0.70
C VAL A 172 -23.09 9.49 -0.87
N LEU A 173 -22.00 8.74 -0.68
CA LEU A 173 -22.01 7.27 -0.76
C LEU A 173 -22.80 6.63 0.39
N GLY A 174 -22.70 7.16 1.59
CA GLY A 174 -23.38 6.62 2.76
C GLY A 174 -23.13 5.11 2.93
N ASN A 175 -24.19 4.31 2.85
CA ASN A 175 -24.12 2.86 2.98
C ASN A 175 -24.05 2.11 1.62
N SER A 176 -23.83 2.81 0.51
CA SER A 176 -23.79 2.19 -0.83
C SER A 176 -22.55 1.34 -1.07
N VAL A 177 -21.53 1.48 -0.20
CA VAL A 177 -20.26 0.75 -0.26
C VAL A 177 -19.89 0.17 1.10
N PRO A 178 -19.08 -0.90 1.16
CA PRO A 178 -18.61 -1.42 2.43
C PRO A 178 -17.80 -0.36 3.19
N GLN A 179 -18.10 -0.17 4.47
CA GLN A 179 -17.46 0.84 5.31
C GLN A 179 -15.92 0.73 5.30
N ARG A 180 -15.38 -0.49 5.29
CA ARG A 180 -13.94 -0.75 5.26
C ARG A 180 -13.27 -0.11 4.03
N SER A 181 -13.89 -0.23 2.86
CA SER A 181 -13.32 0.24 1.58
C SER A 181 -13.91 1.58 1.11
N ALA A 182 -14.70 2.23 1.94
CA ALA A 182 -15.42 3.45 1.54
C ALA A 182 -14.47 4.55 1.02
N ARG A 183 -13.31 4.75 1.70
CA ARG A 183 -12.30 5.71 1.26
C ARG A 183 -11.76 5.38 -0.14
N PHE A 184 -11.45 4.12 -0.41
CA PHE A 184 -11.00 3.69 -1.73
C PHE A 184 -12.03 4.03 -2.81
N TYR A 185 -13.32 3.69 -2.57
CA TYR A 185 -14.38 4.00 -3.51
C TYR A 185 -14.54 5.51 -3.71
N ALA A 186 -14.46 6.31 -2.66
CA ALA A 186 -14.54 7.76 -2.75
C ALA A 186 -13.40 8.35 -3.60
N ILE A 187 -12.16 7.92 -3.38
CA ILE A 187 -11.00 8.37 -4.15
C ILE A 187 -11.15 7.93 -5.62
N LYS A 188 -11.58 6.69 -5.88
CA LYS A 188 -11.75 6.18 -7.23
C LYS A 188 -12.88 6.87 -8.00
N LEU A 189 -13.97 7.22 -7.34
CA LEU A 189 -15.02 8.05 -7.94
C LEU A 189 -14.53 9.46 -8.22
N PHE A 190 -13.73 10.04 -7.33
CA PHE A 190 -13.09 11.33 -7.59
C PHE A 190 -12.15 11.27 -8.80
N GLU A 191 -11.35 10.19 -8.93
CA GLU A 191 -10.50 9.92 -10.12
C GLU A 191 -11.34 9.59 -11.39
N GLN A 192 -12.67 9.53 -11.32
CA GLN A 192 -13.57 9.14 -12.41
C GLN A 192 -13.23 7.74 -12.98
N ASP A 193 -12.85 6.79 -12.09
CA ASP A 193 -12.53 5.41 -12.47
C ASP A 193 -13.78 4.70 -13.00
N SER A 194 -13.81 4.45 -14.31
CA SER A 194 -14.97 3.87 -15.01
C SER A 194 -15.35 2.48 -14.51
N LEU A 195 -14.41 1.70 -13.98
CA LEU A 195 -14.69 0.37 -13.42
C LEU A 195 -15.48 0.50 -12.11
N VAL A 196 -15.11 1.46 -11.27
CA VAL A 196 -15.83 1.74 -10.03
C VAL A 196 -17.21 2.34 -10.31
N GLU A 197 -17.30 3.25 -11.27
CA GLU A 197 -18.59 3.82 -11.69
C GLU A 197 -19.55 2.76 -12.22
N ALA A 198 -19.04 1.77 -12.96
CA ALA A 198 -19.85 0.67 -13.47
C ALA A 198 -20.22 -0.38 -12.40
N GLU A 199 -19.39 -0.51 -11.35
CA GLU A 199 -19.60 -1.45 -10.26
C GLU A 199 -20.67 -0.97 -9.28
N LEU A 200 -20.80 0.36 -9.09
CA LEU A 200 -21.69 0.96 -8.10
C LEU A 200 -23.05 1.34 -8.71
N ASP A 201 -24.12 0.88 -8.04
CA ASP A 201 -25.50 1.27 -8.38
C ASP A 201 -25.86 2.62 -7.75
N LEU A 202 -25.22 3.70 -8.27
CA LEU A 202 -25.48 5.06 -7.80
C LEU A 202 -26.71 5.66 -8.49
N SER A 203 -27.58 6.31 -7.70
CA SER A 203 -28.68 7.10 -8.23
C SER A 203 -28.20 8.28 -9.06
N GLN A 204 -29.06 8.82 -9.94
CA GLN A 204 -28.73 10.03 -10.71
C GLN A 204 -28.41 11.23 -9.80
N PHE A 205 -29.04 11.34 -8.66
CA PHE A 205 -28.75 12.39 -7.68
C PHE A 205 -27.33 12.26 -7.12
N GLN A 206 -26.93 11.07 -6.66
CA GLN A 206 -25.59 10.81 -6.15
C GLN A 206 -24.52 11.08 -7.22
N ARG A 207 -24.73 10.61 -8.47
CA ARG A 207 -23.80 10.87 -9.58
C ARG A 207 -23.59 12.36 -9.79
N LYS A 208 -24.69 13.13 -9.85
CA LYS A 208 -24.64 14.57 -10.04
C LYS A 208 -23.91 15.29 -8.89
N GLU A 209 -24.18 14.91 -7.64
CA GLU A 209 -23.48 15.51 -6.50
C GLU A 209 -21.98 15.23 -6.55
N ILE A 210 -21.59 13.98 -6.90
CA ILE A 210 -20.17 13.63 -7.05
C ILE A 210 -19.52 14.42 -8.19
N GLU A 211 -20.18 14.53 -9.36
CA GLU A 211 -19.69 15.35 -10.47
C GLU A 211 -19.50 16.83 -10.08
N ASP A 212 -20.42 17.40 -9.31
CA ASP A 212 -20.32 18.78 -8.84
C ASP A 212 -19.16 18.96 -7.84
N ILE A 213 -18.93 18.00 -6.94
CA ILE A 213 -17.80 18.00 -6.01
C ILE A 213 -16.46 17.95 -6.80
N ILE A 214 -16.36 17.06 -7.77
CA ILE A 214 -15.18 16.91 -8.62
C ILE A 214 -14.90 18.22 -9.35
N ARG A 215 -15.89 18.75 -10.08
CA ARG A 215 -15.74 19.98 -10.86
C ARG A 215 -15.27 21.17 -9.99
N ILE A 216 -15.85 21.35 -8.80
CA ILE A 216 -15.47 22.43 -7.89
C ILE A 216 -14.02 22.22 -7.42
N THR A 217 -13.62 21.00 -7.15
CA THR A 217 -12.25 20.68 -6.69
C THR A 217 -11.23 20.88 -7.80
N GLU A 218 -11.54 20.48 -9.04
CA GLU A 218 -10.71 20.74 -10.22
C GLU A 218 -10.50 22.24 -10.46
N GLU A 219 -11.55 23.06 -10.31
CA GLU A 219 -11.43 24.52 -10.38
C GLU A 219 -10.50 25.09 -9.31
N ILE A 220 -10.54 24.55 -8.08
CA ILE A 220 -9.67 24.98 -6.97
C ILE A 220 -8.20 24.60 -7.21
N PHE A 221 -7.94 23.40 -7.72
CA PHE A 221 -6.58 22.92 -8.01
C PHE A 221 -6.05 23.41 -9.35
N THR A 222 -6.93 23.82 -10.27
CA THR A 222 -6.61 24.11 -11.70
C THR A 222 -6.02 22.90 -12.44
N GLU A 223 -6.40 21.71 -12.05
CA GLU A 223 -5.95 20.42 -12.58
C GLU A 223 -7.13 19.46 -12.66
N ASP A 224 -7.06 18.44 -13.53
CA ASP A 224 -8.06 17.37 -13.58
C ASP A 224 -7.98 16.45 -12.36
N ALA A 225 -9.09 15.78 -12.06
CA ALA A 225 -9.24 14.97 -10.85
C ALA A 225 -8.21 13.82 -10.75
N GLU A 226 -7.90 13.16 -11.87
CA GLU A 226 -6.91 12.09 -11.90
C GLU A 226 -5.51 12.63 -11.57
N SER A 227 -5.11 13.74 -12.18
CA SER A 227 -3.83 14.42 -11.93
C SER A 227 -3.71 14.88 -10.49
N ILE A 228 -4.77 15.45 -9.90
CA ILE A 228 -4.79 15.86 -8.48
C ILE A 228 -4.43 14.68 -7.58
N VAL A 229 -5.12 13.55 -7.73
CA VAL A 229 -4.88 12.39 -6.86
C VAL A 229 -3.50 11.78 -7.07
N ILE A 230 -3.02 11.71 -8.31
CA ILE A 230 -1.68 11.22 -8.63
C ILE A 230 -0.63 12.10 -7.96
N ASN A 231 -0.74 13.43 -8.09
CA ASN A 231 0.19 14.39 -7.51
C ASN A 231 0.20 14.31 -5.98
N GLU A 232 -0.96 14.19 -5.34
CA GLU A 232 -1.08 14.07 -3.90
C GLU A 232 -0.49 12.77 -3.36
N ARG A 233 -0.68 11.64 -4.07
CA ARG A 233 0.00 10.37 -3.72
C ARG A 233 1.52 10.52 -3.81
N TYR A 234 2.03 11.12 -4.88
CA TYR A 234 3.49 11.33 -5.00
C TYR A 234 4.02 12.31 -3.95
N ALA A 235 3.31 13.39 -3.63
CA ALA A 235 3.69 14.29 -2.57
C ALA A 235 3.73 13.59 -1.19
N PHE A 236 2.77 12.72 -0.90
CA PHE A 236 2.79 11.87 0.30
C PHE A 236 4.00 10.93 0.31
N ILE A 237 4.26 10.21 -0.79
CA ILE A 237 5.36 9.27 -0.92
C ILE A 237 6.71 9.97 -0.76
N GLU A 238 6.89 11.13 -1.39
CA GLU A 238 8.11 11.93 -1.28
C GLU A 238 8.39 12.31 0.18
N ARG A 239 7.38 12.82 0.90
CA ARG A 239 7.50 13.12 2.34
C ARG A 239 7.92 11.89 3.15
N VAL A 240 7.29 10.73 2.89
CA VAL A 240 7.61 9.47 3.57
C VAL A 240 9.05 9.04 3.30
N CYS A 241 9.50 9.09 2.04
CA CYS A 241 10.85 8.72 1.64
C CYS A 241 11.90 9.65 2.26
N GLN A 242 11.70 10.97 2.19
CA GLN A 242 12.61 11.96 2.80
C GLN A 242 12.79 11.73 4.31
N MET A 243 11.72 11.40 5.02
CA MET A 243 11.78 11.12 6.46
C MET A 243 12.42 9.75 6.79
N ALA A 244 12.34 8.80 5.86
CA ALA A 244 12.89 7.47 6.02
C ALA A 244 14.35 7.34 5.54
N GLU A 245 14.82 8.23 4.68
CA GLU A 245 16.23 8.24 4.27
C GLU A 245 17.13 8.61 5.44
N SER A 246 18.09 7.77 5.75
CA SER A 246 19.18 8.09 6.65
C SER A 246 20.40 8.43 5.83
N HIS A 247 20.74 9.72 5.77
CA HIS A 247 22.03 10.13 5.20
C HIS A 247 23.16 9.58 6.07
N THR A 248 24.14 8.94 5.44
CA THR A 248 25.36 8.45 6.09
C THR A 248 26.17 9.57 6.76
N GLU A 249 25.85 10.83 6.48
CA GLU A 249 26.46 11.99 7.12
C GLU A 249 26.12 12.13 8.60
N ASP A 250 24.95 11.70 9.06
CA ASP A 250 24.58 11.74 10.48
C ASP A 250 25.43 10.80 11.35
N PHE A 251 26.00 9.73 10.77
CA PHE A 251 26.94 8.85 11.47
C PHE A 251 28.38 9.37 11.46
N ALA A 252 28.77 10.13 10.47
CA ALA A 252 30.10 10.75 10.40
C ALA A 252 30.22 11.91 11.41
N LEU A 253 29.17 12.73 11.54
CA LEU A 253 29.12 13.83 12.51
C LEU A 253 29.16 13.33 13.96
N THR A 254 28.46 12.22 14.28
CA THR A 254 28.48 11.65 15.65
C THR A 254 29.82 11.01 16.01
N LEU A 255 30.61 10.52 15.07
CA LEU A 255 31.96 10.02 15.30
C LEU A 255 32.97 11.17 15.41
N SER A 256 32.86 12.19 14.57
CA SER A 256 33.67 13.41 14.64
C SER A 256 33.46 14.18 15.93
N ASP A 257 32.19 14.38 16.35
CA ASP A 257 31.84 15.04 17.61
C ASP A 257 32.35 14.27 18.83
N LYS A 258 32.43 12.94 18.78
CA LYS A 258 33.01 12.13 19.86
C LYS A 258 34.54 12.22 19.90
N ILE A 259 35.17 12.34 18.73
CA ILE A 259 36.65 12.50 18.64
C ILE A 259 37.02 13.92 19.10
N ASP A 260 36.32 14.96 18.68
CA ASP A 260 36.58 16.35 19.10
C ASP A 260 36.40 16.54 20.62
N ARG A 261 35.45 15.82 21.24
CA ARG A 261 35.26 15.85 22.69
C ARG A 261 36.36 15.15 23.48
N ILE A 262 37.11 14.26 22.86
CA ILE A 262 38.27 13.55 23.49
C ILE A 262 39.56 14.32 23.28
N VAL A 263 39.66 15.10 22.20
CA VAL A 263 40.90 15.84 21.84
C VAL A 263 40.94 17.27 22.41
N SER A 264 39.77 17.83 22.82
CA SER A 264 39.67 19.18 23.38
C SER A 264 39.56 19.24 24.92
N ASN A 265 40.02 18.15 25.60
CA ASN A 265 40.13 18.13 27.08
C ASN A 265 41.57 17.89 27.53
#